data_0eb00f9a57eb99d166f3ea27a9a19083
#
_entry.id   0eb00f9a57eb99d166f3ea27a9a19083
#
_cell.length_a   1.000
_cell.length_b   1.000
_cell.length_c   1.000
_cell.angle_alpha   90.00
_cell.angle_beta   90.00
_cell.angle_gamma   90.00
#
_symmetry.space_group_name_H-M   'P 1'
#
loop_
_entity.id
_entity.type
_entity.pdbx_description
1 polymer ?
#
loop_
_entity_poly.entity_id
_entity_poly.type
_entity_poly.pdbx_seq_one_letter_code
_entity_poly.pdbx_strand_id
1 'polypeptide(L)'
;MDYALTTERLVLCPVTAADHPALLAHWTLPDVRRFLFDGAALSAAEVSETIEESARDFAAGGYGIWLIREHRRADAGRPDAAGTGLAVSGLAGTDAAGTEPAGTEPAGTVGLRPLDDTGLEIFYSLAPGSWGRGYATEAARAVLAHALGTLGLPEVLAEVDEGNTASVAVVERLGMVPYAVVPGELGPMTRYRTPSGTA
;
A
#
# COMPACT_ATOMS: atom_id res chain seq x y z
N MET A 1 -16.20 7.81 5.48
CA MET A 1 -15.77 6.59 6.19
C MET A 1 -14.26 6.64 6.29
N ASP A 2 -13.70 6.13 7.39
CA ASP A 2 -12.26 6.02 7.53
C ASP A 2 -11.84 4.66 6.96
N TYR A 3 -11.02 4.67 5.92
CA TYR A 3 -10.50 3.48 5.26
C TYR A 3 -9.05 3.18 5.67
N ALA A 4 -8.54 3.83 6.70
CA ALA A 4 -7.20 3.54 7.22
C ALA A 4 -7.15 2.12 7.78
N LEU A 5 -6.08 1.38 7.45
CA LEU A 5 -5.84 0.03 7.95
C LEU A 5 -4.58 0.05 8.81
N THR A 6 -4.61 -0.71 9.89
CA THR A 6 -3.49 -0.80 10.83
C THR A 6 -3.07 -2.24 11.00
N THR A 7 -1.77 -2.49 10.96
CA THR A 7 -1.17 -3.80 11.18
C THR A 7 -0.23 -3.76 12.39
N GLU A 8 0.53 -4.80 12.64
CA GLU A 8 1.51 -4.82 13.73
C GLU A 8 2.61 -3.75 13.56
N ARG A 9 3.07 -3.52 12.31
CA ARG A 9 4.20 -2.63 12.02
C ARG A 9 3.87 -1.46 11.11
N LEU A 10 2.69 -1.47 10.47
CA LEU A 10 2.36 -0.54 9.40
C LEU A 10 1.02 0.17 9.65
N VAL A 11 0.96 1.40 9.19
CA VAL A 11 -0.29 2.15 8.97
C VAL A 11 -0.46 2.35 7.48
N LEU A 12 -1.64 2.05 6.97
CA LEU A 12 -2.04 2.17 5.58
C LEU A 12 -3.11 3.26 5.51
N CYS A 13 -2.76 4.41 4.97
CA CYS A 13 -3.68 5.54 4.83
C CYS A 13 -4.08 5.70 3.37
N PRO A 14 -5.37 5.88 3.03
CA PRO A 14 -5.77 6.25 1.67
C PRO A 14 -4.94 7.43 1.17
N VAL A 15 -4.45 7.34 -0.07
CA VAL A 15 -3.67 8.42 -0.68
C VAL A 15 -4.54 9.65 -0.88
N THR A 16 -3.93 10.82 -0.72
CA THR A 16 -4.55 12.13 -0.88
C THR A 16 -3.72 13.02 -1.77
N ALA A 17 -4.25 14.17 -2.19
CA ALA A 17 -3.51 15.16 -2.97
C ALA A 17 -2.26 15.66 -2.24
N ALA A 18 -2.23 15.63 -0.91
CA ALA A 18 -1.06 16.01 -0.11
C ALA A 18 0.11 15.03 -0.27
N ASP A 19 -0.16 13.78 -0.63
CA ASP A 19 0.85 12.74 -0.82
C ASP A 19 1.49 12.78 -2.22
N HIS A 20 0.98 13.62 -3.15
CA HIS A 20 1.45 13.72 -4.52
C HIS A 20 2.98 13.79 -4.68
N PRO A 21 3.72 14.68 -3.95
CA PRO A 21 5.17 14.74 -4.10
C PRO A 21 5.88 13.43 -3.72
N ALA A 22 5.40 12.77 -2.67
CA ALA A 22 5.96 11.52 -2.19
C ALA A 22 5.66 10.36 -3.16
N LEU A 23 4.44 10.30 -3.72
CA LEU A 23 4.04 9.31 -4.71
C LEU A 23 4.81 9.48 -6.02
N LEU A 24 4.95 10.72 -6.52
CA LEU A 24 5.73 11.01 -7.72
C LEU A 24 7.19 10.56 -7.54
N ALA A 25 7.80 10.91 -6.40
CA ALA A 25 9.17 10.51 -6.09
C ALA A 25 9.30 8.98 -6.01
N HIS A 26 8.35 8.29 -5.35
CA HIS A 26 8.35 6.83 -5.20
C HIS A 26 8.14 6.09 -6.53
N TRP A 27 7.11 6.45 -7.28
CA TRP A 27 6.73 5.73 -8.51
C TRP A 27 7.67 5.99 -9.69
N THR A 28 8.49 7.05 -9.63
CA THR A 28 9.52 7.33 -10.65
C THR A 28 10.88 6.69 -10.34
N LEU A 29 11.05 6.08 -9.15
CA LEU A 29 12.28 5.32 -8.83
C LEU A 29 12.48 4.19 -9.86
N PRO A 30 13.66 4.07 -10.49
CA PRO A 30 13.92 3.02 -11.49
C PRO A 30 13.61 1.60 -11.00
N ASP A 31 13.95 1.31 -9.75
CA ASP A 31 13.74 0.00 -9.14
C ASP A 31 12.26 -0.28 -8.85
N VAL A 32 11.46 0.75 -8.57
CA VAL A 32 10.01 0.64 -8.32
C VAL A 32 9.26 0.50 -9.64
N ARG A 33 9.50 1.40 -10.60
CA ARG A 33 8.78 1.41 -11.88
C ARG A 33 9.09 0.23 -12.78
N ARG A 34 10.13 -0.55 -12.49
CA ARG A 34 10.54 -1.69 -13.33
C ARG A 34 9.39 -2.68 -13.61
N PHE A 35 8.52 -2.90 -12.62
CA PHE A 35 7.37 -3.79 -12.70
C PHE A 35 6.05 -3.09 -12.34
N LEU A 36 6.10 -1.75 -12.18
CA LEU A 36 4.93 -0.94 -11.91
C LEU A 36 4.68 -0.04 -13.13
N PHE A 37 3.45 0.07 -13.56
CA PHE A 37 3.07 0.85 -14.75
C PHE A 37 3.86 0.46 -16.01
N ASP A 38 4.14 -0.83 -16.21
CA ASP A 38 4.86 -1.39 -17.36
C ASP A 38 6.25 -0.74 -17.60
N GLY A 39 6.90 -0.33 -16.51
CA GLY A 39 8.19 0.34 -16.52
C GLY A 39 8.14 1.82 -16.93
N ALA A 40 6.98 2.37 -17.24
CA ALA A 40 6.82 3.78 -17.61
C ALA A 40 7.11 4.71 -16.42
N ALA A 41 7.66 5.88 -16.72
CA ALA A 41 7.81 6.94 -15.74
C ALA A 41 6.55 7.82 -15.80
N LEU A 42 5.78 7.85 -14.73
CA LEU A 42 4.60 8.69 -14.65
C LEU A 42 4.98 10.18 -14.60
N SER A 43 4.22 11.00 -15.31
CA SER A 43 4.25 12.45 -15.18
C SER A 43 3.52 12.89 -13.90
N ALA A 44 3.77 14.12 -13.46
CA ALA A 44 3.03 14.70 -12.33
C ALA A 44 1.51 14.74 -12.55
N ALA A 45 1.07 14.90 -13.80
CA ALA A 45 -0.36 14.92 -14.14
C ALA A 45 -0.99 13.53 -13.98
N GLU A 46 -0.32 12.47 -14.46
CA GLU A 46 -0.78 11.09 -14.31
C GLU A 46 -0.84 10.67 -12.83
N VAL A 47 0.13 11.09 -12.01
CA VAL A 47 0.07 10.84 -10.56
C VAL A 47 -1.13 11.55 -9.93
N SER A 48 -1.44 12.80 -10.33
CA SER A 48 -2.63 13.51 -9.83
C SER A 48 -3.91 12.77 -10.22
N GLU A 49 -4.02 12.33 -11.46
CA GLU A 49 -5.17 11.57 -11.97
C GLU A 49 -5.36 10.25 -11.20
N THR A 50 -4.27 9.51 -10.98
CA THR A 50 -4.30 8.25 -10.19
C THR A 50 -4.78 8.49 -8.75
N ILE A 51 -4.36 9.58 -8.11
CA ILE A 51 -4.84 9.94 -6.76
C ILE A 51 -6.34 10.26 -6.78
N GLU A 52 -6.80 11.02 -7.78
CA GLU A 52 -8.22 11.36 -7.92
C GLU A 52 -9.08 10.13 -8.22
N GLU A 53 -8.60 9.21 -9.05
CA GLU A 53 -9.25 7.92 -9.30
C GLU A 53 -9.37 7.11 -8.02
N SER A 54 -8.28 6.96 -7.28
CA SER A 54 -8.30 6.27 -6.00
C SER A 54 -9.31 6.88 -5.02
N ALA A 55 -9.42 8.22 -4.97
CA ALA A 55 -10.40 8.87 -4.11
C ALA A 55 -11.84 8.57 -4.56
N ARG A 56 -12.11 8.52 -5.88
CA ARG A 56 -13.41 8.11 -6.43
C ARG A 56 -13.74 6.66 -6.10
N ASP A 57 -12.76 5.76 -6.22
CA ASP A 57 -12.91 4.33 -5.93
C ASP A 57 -13.21 4.09 -4.44
N PHE A 58 -12.54 4.81 -3.54
CA PHE A 58 -12.88 4.76 -2.10
C PHE A 58 -14.30 5.25 -1.84
N ALA A 59 -14.73 6.32 -2.49
CA ALA A 59 -16.07 6.87 -2.30
C ALA A 59 -17.17 5.93 -2.84
N ALA A 60 -16.91 5.24 -3.95
CA ALA A 60 -17.87 4.39 -4.62
C ALA A 60 -17.88 2.94 -4.11
N GLY A 61 -16.70 2.36 -3.83
CA GLY A 61 -16.53 0.93 -3.59
C GLY A 61 -15.74 0.59 -2.33
N GLY A 62 -15.19 1.57 -1.61
CA GLY A 62 -14.42 1.32 -0.39
C GLY A 62 -13.02 0.74 -0.64
N TYR A 63 -12.50 0.84 -1.85
CA TYR A 63 -11.16 0.40 -2.24
C TYR A 63 -10.42 1.52 -2.98
N GLY A 64 -9.11 1.37 -3.15
CA GLY A 64 -8.25 2.34 -3.84
C GLY A 64 -6.79 2.08 -3.48
N ILE A 65 -6.00 3.14 -3.38
CA ILE A 65 -4.58 3.08 -3.08
C ILE A 65 -4.31 3.57 -1.65
N TRP A 66 -3.56 2.80 -0.90
CA TRP A 66 -3.06 3.17 0.42
C TRP A 66 -1.56 3.45 0.36
N LEU A 67 -1.16 4.53 1.01
CA LEU A 67 0.22 4.82 1.32
C LEU A 67 0.64 4.02 2.55
N ILE A 68 1.78 3.33 2.47
CA ILE A 68 2.33 2.50 3.56
C ILE A 68 3.30 3.34 4.37
N ARG A 69 3.08 3.43 5.68
CA ARG A 69 4.00 4.05 6.63
C ARG A 69 4.32 3.07 7.77
N GLU A 70 5.53 3.13 8.30
CA GLU A 70 5.87 2.37 9.50
C GLU A 70 5.21 3.00 10.72
N HIS A 71 4.70 2.16 11.63
CA HIS A 71 4.30 2.64 12.95
C HIS A 71 5.50 3.30 13.62
N ARG A 72 5.34 4.52 14.12
CA ARG A 72 6.23 4.99 15.17
C ARG A 72 5.98 4.11 16.38
N ARG A 73 6.89 3.19 16.69
CA ARG A 73 6.96 2.68 18.05
C ARG A 73 7.18 3.91 18.92
N ALA A 74 6.22 4.24 19.78
CA ALA A 74 6.50 5.06 20.95
C ALA A 74 7.68 4.33 21.61
N ASP A 75 8.87 4.93 21.61
CA ASP A 75 10.02 4.42 22.35
C ASP A 75 9.53 4.17 23.78
N ALA A 76 9.36 2.90 24.11
CA ALA A 76 9.18 2.48 25.49
C ALA A 76 10.47 2.88 26.20
N GLY A 77 10.41 3.99 26.94
CA GLY A 77 11.45 4.70 27.60
C GLY A 77 12.70 3.88 27.91
N ARG A 78 13.78 4.24 27.28
CA ARG A 78 15.10 4.08 27.87
C ARG A 78 15.24 5.20 28.87
N PRO A 79 15.35 4.95 30.17
CA PRO A 79 15.67 5.99 31.14
C PRO A 79 17.14 6.35 30.94
N ASP A 80 17.44 7.36 30.12
CA ASP A 80 18.73 7.99 30.14
C ASP A 80 18.78 8.96 31.32
N ALA A 81 19.77 8.70 32.16
CA ALA A 81 20.07 9.44 33.35
C ALA A 81 20.42 10.92 33.06
N ALA A 82 19.91 11.78 33.91
CA ALA A 82 20.40 13.10 34.30
C ALA A 82 20.58 14.18 33.21
N GLY A 83 19.66 15.16 33.24
CA GLY A 83 19.81 16.45 32.59
C GLY A 83 18.66 17.39 32.94
N THR A 84 18.87 18.20 33.97
CA THR A 84 18.02 19.27 34.50
C THR A 84 17.58 20.27 33.42
N GLY A 85 16.29 20.59 33.32
CA GLY A 85 15.83 21.70 32.48
C GLY A 85 14.33 21.86 32.35
N LEU A 86 13.73 22.63 33.26
CA LEU A 86 12.55 23.52 33.18
C LEU A 86 11.35 23.10 32.31
N ALA A 87 10.26 22.82 33.01
CA ALA A 87 8.89 22.77 32.52
C ALA A 87 8.42 24.13 32.00
N VAL A 88 7.83 24.17 30.81
CA VAL A 88 6.92 25.22 30.38
C VAL A 88 5.58 24.58 30.05
N SER A 89 4.60 24.83 30.91
CA SER A 89 3.19 24.56 30.68
C SER A 89 2.65 25.42 29.55
N GLY A 90 1.94 24.81 28.62
CA GLY A 90 1.25 25.49 27.53
C GLY A 90 0.10 24.65 26.98
N LEU A 91 -1.05 24.81 27.61
CA LEU A 91 -2.43 24.77 27.10
C LEU A 91 -2.84 23.74 26.02
N ALA A 92 -3.79 22.93 26.42
CA ALA A 92 -4.64 22.08 25.62
C ALA A 92 -5.34 22.83 24.49
N GLY A 93 -5.23 22.28 23.30
CA GLY A 93 -6.08 22.54 22.15
C GLY A 93 -6.54 21.18 21.60
N THR A 94 -7.79 20.85 21.86
CA THR A 94 -8.47 19.71 21.23
C THR A 94 -8.85 20.11 19.81
N ASP A 95 -8.23 19.49 18.80
CA ASP A 95 -8.77 19.46 17.45
C ASP A 95 -8.74 18.03 16.93
N ALA A 96 -9.96 17.49 16.83
CA ALA A 96 -10.26 16.22 16.16
C ALA A 96 -10.18 16.44 14.64
N ALA A 97 -9.00 16.38 14.08
CA ALA A 97 -8.76 16.24 12.66
C ALA A 97 -7.51 15.36 12.54
N GLY A 98 -7.62 14.28 11.74
CA GLY A 98 -6.63 13.21 11.62
C GLY A 98 -5.20 13.68 11.65
N THR A 99 -4.54 13.42 12.76
CA THR A 99 -3.11 13.75 12.92
C THR A 99 -2.31 12.80 12.05
N GLU A 100 -1.90 13.30 10.89
CA GLU A 100 -0.82 12.74 10.10
C GLU A 100 0.38 12.52 11.01
N PRO A 101 0.98 11.31 11.04
CA PRO A 101 2.28 11.15 11.69
C PRO A 101 3.33 11.87 10.84
N ALA A 102 3.56 13.13 11.12
CA ALA A 102 4.62 13.90 10.51
C ALA A 102 5.97 13.22 10.78
N GLY A 103 6.63 12.69 9.73
CA GLY A 103 8.06 12.45 9.81
C GLY A 103 8.63 11.08 9.47
N THR A 104 7.92 10.16 8.85
CA THR A 104 8.55 9.00 8.20
C THR A 104 8.23 9.00 6.71
N GLU A 105 9.28 8.91 5.88
CA GLU A 105 9.08 8.69 4.44
C GLU A 105 8.21 7.45 4.22
N PRO A 106 7.32 7.46 3.19
CA PRO A 106 6.51 6.31 2.89
C PRO A 106 7.35 5.07 2.59
N ALA A 107 6.99 3.94 3.15
CA ALA A 107 7.62 2.67 2.83
C ALA A 107 7.22 2.16 1.43
N GLY A 108 6.10 2.66 0.89
CA GLY A 108 5.59 2.29 -0.42
C GLY A 108 4.09 2.49 -0.54
N THR A 109 3.49 1.78 -1.49
CA THR A 109 2.05 1.77 -1.74
C THR A 109 1.51 0.35 -1.84
N VAL A 110 0.23 0.17 -1.54
CA VAL A 110 -0.55 -1.03 -1.78
C VAL A 110 -1.95 -0.60 -2.19
N GLY A 111 -2.61 -1.34 -3.07
CA GLY A 111 -3.95 -0.94 -3.51
C GLY A 111 -4.73 -2.06 -4.15
N LEU A 112 -6.00 -1.73 -4.40
CA LEU A 112 -6.91 -2.49 -5.24
C LEU A 112 -7.32 -1.61 -6.41
N ARG A 113 -7.37 -2.19 -7.61
CA ARG A 113 -7.86 -1.54 -8.81
C ARG A 113 -8.62 -2.54 -9.69
N PRO A 114 -9.50 -2.09 -10.59
CA PRO A 114 -10.13 -2.98 -11.56
C PRO A 114 -9.08 -3.66 -12.45
N LEU A 115 -9.26 -4.97 -12.68
CA LEU A 115 -8.50 -5.75 -13.64
C LEU A 115 -9.45 -6.19 -14.76
N ASP A 116 -9.45 -5.45 -15.85
CA ASP A 116 -10.40 -5.64 -16.97
C ASP A 116 -11.85 -5.76 -16.44
N ASP A 117 -12.65 -6.65 -17.06
CA ASP A 117 -14.00 -7.00 -16.59
C ASP A 117 -13.99 -8.19 -15.60
N THR A 118 -12.81 -8.59 -15.10
CA THR A 118 -12.66 -9.84 -14.32
C THR A 118 -12.79 -9.65 -12.81
N GLY A 119 -12.54 -8.45 -12.29
CA GLY A 119 -12.64 -8.17 -10.85
C GLY A 119 -11.64 -7.11 -10.37
N LEU A 120 -11.29 -7.17 -9.09
CA LEU A 120 -10.28 -6.31 -8.52
C LEU A 120 -8.96 -7.07 -8.35
N GLU A 121 -7.87 -6.44 -8.75
CA GLU A 121 -6.52 -6.92 -8.46
C GLU A 121 -5.87 -6.15 -7.32
N ILE A 122 -5.04 -6.85 -6.57
CA ILE A 122 -4.14 -6.25 -5.60
C ILE A 122 -2.79 -5.95 -6.27
N PHE A 123 -2.29 -4.76 -6.03
CA PHE A 123 -0.93 -4.37 -6.43
C PHE A 123 -0.20 -3.73 -5.26
N TYR A 124 1.12 -3.72 -5.30
CA TYR A 124 1.96 -3.10 -4.27
C TYR A 124 3.32 -2.72 -4.83
N SER A 125 3.91 -1.70 -4.24
CA SER A 125 5.30 -1.31 -4.49
C SER A 125 5.94 -0.82 -3.20
N LEU A 126 7.22 -1.13 -3.00
CA LEU A 126 7.98 -0.67 -1.84
C LEU A 126 9.22 0.10 -2.28
N ALA A 127 9.55 1.12 -1.53
CA ALA A 127 10.85 1.79 -1.65
C ALA A 127 11.99 0.80 -1.36
N PRO A 128 13.13 0.86 -2.08
CA PRO A 128 14.23 -0.08 -1.91
C PRO A 128 14.70 -0.26 -0.46
N GLY A 129 14.72 0.82 0.34
CA GLY A 129 15.05 0.78 1.76
C GLY A 129 14.08 -0.03 2.64
N SER A 130 12.91 -0.36 2.12
CA SER A 130 11.87 -1.14 2.81
C SER A 130 11.80 -2.61 2.35
N TRP A 131 12.64 -3.01 1.40
CA TRP A 131 12.67 -4.39 0.89
C TRP A 131 13.22 -5.38 1.92
N GLY A 132 12.87 -6.65 1.75
CA GLY A 132 13.34 -7.74 2.62
C GLY A 132 12.75 -7.74 4.04
N ARG A 133 11.94 -6.73 4.40
CA ARG A 133 11.35 -6.57 5.75
C ARG A 133 9.97 -7.23 5.91
N GLY A 134 9.42 -7.79 4.83
CA GLY A 134 8.10 -8.44 4.81
C GLY A 134 6.91 -7.46 4.74
N TYR A 135 7.16 -6.18 4.52
CA TYR A 135 6.14 -5.13 4.51
C TYR A 135 5.11 -5.30 3.37
N ALA A 136 5.55 -5.72 2.17
CA ALA A 136 4.61 -6.01 1.08
C ALA A 136 3.59 -7.09 1.47
N THR A 137 4.06 -8.19 2.05
CA THR A 137 3.17 -9.29 2.49
C THR A 137 2.24 -8.84 3.61
N GLU A 138 2.72 -8.04 4.57
CA GLU A 138 1.93 -7.54 5.69
C GLU A 138 0.84 -6.56 5.23
N ALA A 139 1.22 -5.58 4.41
CA ALA A 139 0.30 -4.61 3.84
C ALA A 139 -0.76 -5.27 2.95
N ALA A 140 -0.32 -6.13 2.01
CA ALA A 140 -1.22 -6.84 1.13
C ALA A 140 -2.20 -7.76 1.88
N ARG A 141 -1.76 -8.41 2.96
CA ARG A 141 -2.65 -9.22 3.80
C ARG A 141 -3.75 -8.38 4.47
N ALA A 142 -3.43 -7.18 4.93
CA ALA A 142 -4.43 -6.28 5.51
C ALA A 142 -5.45 -5.81 4.45
N VAL A 143 -4.99 -5.49 3.25
CA VAL A 143 -5.87 -5.11 2.13
C VAL A 143 -6.73 -6.28 1.67
N LEU A 144 -6.19 -7.50 1.58
CA LEU A 144 -6.98 -8.70 1.28
C LEU A 144 -8.04 -8.98 2.35
N ALA A 145 -7.69 -8.82 3.63
CA ALA A 145 -8.66 -8.98 4.71
C ALA A 145 -9.80 -7.94 4.62
N HIS A 146 -9.49 -6.69 4.25
CA HIS A 146 -10.48 -5.66 3.97
C HIS A 146 -11.36 -6.03 2.77
N ALA A 147 -10.75 -6.44 1.65
CA ALA A 147 -11.45 -6.80 0.42
C ALA A 147 -12.43 -7.97 0.62
N LEU A 148 -11.94 -9.07 1.18
CA LEU A 148 -12.74 -10.29 1.35
C LEU A 148 -13.71 -10.19 2.54
N GLY A 149 -13.26 -9.58 3.65
CA GLY A 149 -14.05 -9.51 4.89
C GLY A 149 -14.99 -8.32 4.96
N THR A 150 -14.52 -7.12 4.64
CA THR A 150 -15.31 -5.89 4.79
C THR A 150 -16.12 -5.57 3.53
N LEU A 151 -15.49 -5.68 2.34
CA LEU A 151 -16.18 -5.42 1.08
C LEU A 151 -16.97 -6.65 0.58
N GLY A 152 -16.70 -7.84 1.12
CA GLY A 152 -17.38 -9.08 0.75
C GLY A 152 -17.08 -9.54 -0.66
N LEU A 153 -15.90 -9.21 -1.20
CA LEU A 153 -15.51 -9.67 -2.54
C LEU A 153 -15.35 -11.19 -2.54
N PRO A 154 -15.79 -11.88 -3.59
CA PRO A 154 -15.67 -13.33 -3.68
C PRO A 154 -14.21 -13.80 -3.86
N GLU A 155 -13.41 -12.97 -4.51
CA GLU A 155 -11.99 -13.20 -4.75
C GLU A 155 -11.26 -11.86 -5.01
N VAL A 156 -9.93 -11.89 -4.90
CA VAL A 156 -9.04 -10.82 -5.33
C VAL A 156 -7.98 -11.45 -6.25
N LEU A 157 -7.67 -10.74 -7.32
CA LEU A 157 -6.72 -11.15 -8.35
C LEU A 157 -5.35 -10.50 -8.11
N ALA A 158 -4.32 -10.99 -8.78
CA ALA A 158 -3.02 -10.32 -8.92
C ALA A 158 -2.37 -10.73 -10.25
N GLU A 159 -1.68 -9.80 -10.89
CA GLU A 159 -0.83 -10.08 -12.03
C GLU A 159 0.64 -9.89 -11.64
N VAL A 160 1.47 -10.82 -12.06
CA VAL A 160 2.91 -10.78 -11.76
C VAL A 160 3.69 -11.06 -13.03
N ASP A 161 4.54 -10.10 -13.43
CA ASP A 161 5.42 -10.24 -14.58
C ASP A 161 6.41 -11.38 -14.44
N GLU A 162 6.77 -12.02 -15.56
CA GLU A 162 7.84 -12.98 -15.59
C GLU A 162 9.14 -12.36 -15.09
N GLY A 163 9.83 -13.07 -14.20
CA GLY A 163 11.07 -12.59 -13.57
C GLY A 163 10.89 -11.70 -12.34
N ASN A 164 9.68 -11.29 -11.99
CA ASN A 164 9.38 -10.60 -10.74
C ASN A 164 9.28 -11.59 -9.56
N THR A 165 10.40 -12.23 -9.23
CA THR A 165 10.47 -13.25 -8.18
C THR A 165 10.09 -12.73 -6.80
N ALA A 166 10.28 -11.44 -6.55
CA ALA A 166 9.90 -10.81 -5.30
C ALA A 166 8.37 -10.79 -5.12
N SER A 167 7.63 -10.41 -6.17
CA SER A 167 6.16 -10.42 -6.15
C SER A 167 5.61 -11.85 -6.14
N VAL A 168 6.22 -12.81 -6.85
CA VAL A 168 5.86 -14.24 -6.75
C VAL A 168 5.92 -14.69 -5.29
N ALA A 169 7.02 -14.40 -4.59
CA ALA A 169 7.16 -14.79 -3.18
C ALA A 169 6.11 -14.12 -2.25
N VAL A 170 5.61 -12.94 -2.61
CA VAL A 170 4.54 -12.28 -1.84
C VAL A 170 3.21 -12.97 -2.08
N VAL A 171 2.78 -13.17 -3.33
CA VAL A 171 1.49 -13.79 -3.64
C VAL A 171 1.39 -15.23 -3.11
N GLU A 172 2.50 -15.99 -3.14
CA GLU A 172 2.58 -17.32 -2.52
C GLU A 172 2.39 -17.27 -0.99
N ARG A 173 3.04 -16.31 -0.29
CA ARG A 173 2.86 -16.13 1.17
C ARG A 173 1.46 -15.65 1.55
N LEU A 174 0.75 -15.03 0.63
CA LEU A 174 -0.65 -14.67 0.77
C LEU A 174 -1.59 -15.85 0.53
N GLY A 175 -1.07 -16.99 0.04
CA GLY A 175 -1.85 -18.16 -0.29
C GLY A 175 -2.59 -18.06 -1.63
N MET A 176 -2.24 -17.07 -2.46
CA MET A 176 -2.85 -16.95 -3.79
C MET A 176 -2.37 -18.07 -4.70
N VAL A 177 -3.24 -18.52 -5.59
CA VAL A 177 -2.96 -19.63 -6.50
C VAL A 177 -2.91 -19.14 -7.95
N PRO A 178 -1.92 -19.60 -8.76
CA PRO A 178 -1.87 -19.25 -10.18
C PRO A 178 -3.02 -19.94 -10.93
N TYR A 179 -3.61 -19.24 -11.92
CA TYR A 179 -4.70 -19.81 -12.72
C TYR A 179 -4.59 -19.54 -14.22
N ALA A 180 -3.80 -18.58 -14.66
CA ALA A 180 -3.60 -18.28 -16.07
C ALA A 180 -2.22 -17.65 -16.33
N VAL A 181 -1.77 -17.71 -17.57
CA VAL A 181 -0.64 -16.91 -18.09
C VAL A 181 -1.18 -16.08 -19.24
N VAL A 182 -0.92 -14.77 -19.21
CA VAL A 182 -1.40 -13.82 -20.21
C VAL A 182 -0.23 -13.02 -20.78
N PRO A 183 -0.33 -12.47 -21.99
CA PRO A 183 0.65 -11.52 -22.50
C PRO A 183 0.64 -10.23 -21.68
N GLY A 184 1.80 -9.66 -21.38
CA GLY A 184 1.97 -8.33 -20.81
C GLY A 184 2.98 -7.52 -21.61
N GLU A 185 3.12 -6.23 -21.32
CA GLU A 185 4.02 -5.32 -22.02
C GLU A 185 5.51 -5.68 -21.83
N LEU A 186 5.87 -6.20 -20.64
CA LEU A 186 7.23 -6.60 -20.30
C LEU A 186 7.51 -8.09 -20.57
N GLY A 187 6.54 -8.83 -21.10
CA GLY A 187 6.60 -10.27 -21.31
C GLY A 187 5.39 -10.98 -20.70
N PRO A 188 5.41 -12.32 -20.59
CA PRO A 188 4.31 -13.05 -19.99
C PRO A 188 4.07 -12.63 -18.54
N MET A 189 2.80 -12.54 -18.15
CA MET A 189 2.38 -12.34 -16.76
C MET A 189 1.63 -13.56 -16.26
N THR A 190 1.86 -13.95 -15.02
CA THR A 190 1.07 -14.97 -14.35
C THR A 190 -0.04 -14.32 -13.54
N ARG A 191 -1.28 -14.73 -13.80
CA ARG A 191 -2.46 -14.33 -13.02
C ARG A 191 -2.64 -15.25 -11.82
N TYR A 192 -2.80 -14.66 -10.66
CA TYR A 192 -3.08 -15.32 -9.39
C TYR A 192 -4.45 -14.89 -8.88
N ARG A 193 -5.06 -15.72 -8.05
CA ARG A 193 -6.29 -15.39 -7.32
C ARG A 193 -6.24 -15.89 -5.89
N THR A 194 -6.97 -15.23 -5.01
CA THR A 194 -7.20 -15.79 -3.68
C THR A 194 -7.95 -17.12 -3.80
N PRO A 195 -7.67 -18.10 -2.93
CA PRO A 195 -8.45 -19.33 -2.90
C PRO A 195 -9.92 -18.98 -2.67
N SER A 196 -10.83 -19.60 -3.45
CA SER A 196 -12.26 -19.49 -3.18
C SER A 196 -12.51 -19.97 -1.76
N GLY A 197 -13.03 -19.10 -0.89
CA GLY A 197 -13.31 -19.44 0.48
C GLY A 197 -14.22 -20.65 0.52
N THR A 198 -13.76 -21.70 1.20
CA THR A 198 -14.66 -22.72 1.71
C THR A 198 -15.52 -21.99 2.74
N ALA A 199 -16.80 -21.78 2.41
CA ALA A 199 -17.80 -21.23 3.32
C ALA A 199 -17.97 -22.12 4.55
#